data_7fdcaca4f91e57a885f901db42ad4441
#
_entry.id   7fdcaca4f91e57a885f901db42ad4441
#
_cell.length_a   1.000
_cell.length_b   1.000
_cell.length_c   1.000
_cell.angle_alpha   90.00
_cell.angle_beta   90.00
_cell.angle_gamma   90.00
#
_symmetry.space_group_name_H-M   'P 1'
#
loop_
_entity.id
_entity.type
_entity.pdbx_description
1 polymer ?
#
loop_
_entity_poly.entity_id
_entity_poly.type
_entity_poly.pdbx_seq_one_letter_code
_entity_poly.pdbx_strand_id
1 'polypeptide(L)'
;LVVINDLVKTKVYCDYFVNFFKNEIKKNYFLKKTKFITGFENSIIQKKYFSLKHKKFKKDKIGFFFGATDSKSLTLKTIKKLLKINNSKLEYLIFLGTYNRDKNKIIELTKKNKKFLIYKSKKNNSEFFLRSKFIFCSSGYFNLERIFFKISSSNIYINQNQKSFGNFLVKNKLTENNLSIKEY
;
A
#
# COMPACT_ATOMS: atom_id res chain seq x y z
N LEU A 1 -13.39 -17.91 -18.34
CA LEU A 1 -12.47 -17.86 -17.20
C LEU A 1 -11.83 -16.47 -17.13
N VAL A 2 -11.87 -15.83 -15.94
CA VAL A 2 -11.18 -14.57 -15.66
C VAL A 2 -10.00 -14.85 -14.74
N VAL A 3 -8.82 -14.37 -15.11
CA VAL A 3 -7.60 -14.47 -14.29
C VAL A 3 -7.14 -13.07 -13.90
N ILE A 4 -6.92 -12.84 -12.63
CA ILE A 4 -6.38 -11.59 -12.08
C ILE A 4 -4.99 -11.91 -11.53
N ASN A 5 -3.96 -11.35 -12.16
CA ASN A 5 -2.58 -11.60 -11.74
C ASN A 5 -1.66 -10.44 -12.13
N ASP A 6 -0.63 -10.19 -11.33
CA ASP A 6 0.42 -9.21 -11.59
C ASP A 6 1.70 -9.82 -12.16
N LEU A 7 1.89 -11.13 -12.01
CA LEU A 7 3.09 -11.86 -12.39
C LEU A 7 2.74 -13.12 -13.17
N VAL A 8 2.98 -13.10 -14.47
CA VAL A 8 2.81 -14.28 -15.31
C VAL A 8 4.19 -14.84 -15.66
N LYS A 9 4.46 -16.05 -15.20
CA LYS A 9 5.71 -16.77 -15.48
C LYS A 9 5.51 -18.03 -16.33
N THR A 10 4.26 -18.42 -16.56
CA THR A 10 3.87 -19.64 -17.28
C THR A 10 2.71 -19.36 -18.23
N LYS A 11 2.39 -20.31 -19.10
CA LYS A 11 1.20 -20.22 -19.97
C LYS A 11 -0.07 -20.11 -19.14
N VAL A 12 -0.95 -19.17 -19.51
CA VAL A 12 -2.23 -18.90 -18.85
C VAL A 12 -3.36 -19.08 -19.86
N TYR A 13 -4.32 -19.93 -19.53
CA TYR A 13 -5.50 -20.21 -20.35
C TYR A 13 -6.70 -19.47 -19.74
N CYS A 14 -7.11 -18.36 -20.35
CA CYS A 14 -8.25 -17.58 -19.88
C CYS A 14 -8.88 -16.78 -21.02
N ASP A 15 -10.16 -16.41 -20.83
CA ASP A 15 -10.87 -15.53 -21.75
C ASP A 15 -10.52 -14.06 -21.47
N TYR A 16 -10.39 -13.69 -20.18
CA TYR A 16 -10.01 -12.36 -19.74
C TYR A 16 -8.82 -12.45 -18.78
N PHE A 17 -7.81 -11.62 -19.02
CA PHE A 17 -6.69 -11.43 -18.13
C PHE A 17 -6.68 -10.00 -17.60
N VAL A 18 -6.75 -9.87 -16.27
CA VAL A 18 -6.79 -8.56 -15.58
C VAL A 18 -5.45 -8.32 -14.91
N ASN A 19 -4.82 -7.21 -15.28
CA ASN A 19 -3.59 -6.73 -14.66
C ASN A 19 -3.64 -5.22 -14.48
N PHE A 20 -3.63 -4.76 -13.25
CA PHE A 20 -3.74 -3.33 -12.92
C PHE A 20 -2.48 -2.53 -13.29
N PHE A 21 -1.41 -3.21 -13.63
CA PHE A 21 -0.15 -2.60 -14.04
C PHE A 21 -0.01 -2.74 -15.57
N LYS A 22 0.32 -1.66 -16.26
CA LYS A 22 0.70 -1.71 -17.68
C LYS A 22 2.13 -2.27 -17.83
N ASN A 23 2.46 -3.35 -17.13
CA ASN A 23 3.71 -4.02 -17.36
C ASN A 23 3.67 -4.78 -18.68
N GLU A 24 4.82 -5.01 -19.30
CA GLU A 24 4.95 -5.80 -20.51
C GLU A 24 4.34 -7.19 -20.30
N ILE A 25 3.11 -7.34 -20.76
CA ILE A 25 2.43 -8.62 -20.77
C ILE A 25 3.02 -9.41 -21.94
N LYS A 26 3.77 -10.46 -21.64
CA LYS A 26 4.28 -11.37 -22.67
C LYS A 26 3.09 -12.12 -23.29
N LYS A 27 2.55 -11.60 -24.38
CA LYS A 27 1.36 -12.14 -25.05
C LYS A 27 1.48 -13.61 -25.45
N ASN A 28 2.70 -14.11 -25.68
CA ASN A 28 2.96 -15.51 -25.97
C ASN A 28 2.62 -16.50 -24.86
N TYR A 29 2.39 -16.01 -23.63
CA TYR A 29 1.90 -16.85 -22.54
C TYR A 29 0.38 -17.05 -22.53
N PHE A 30 -0.34 -16.43 -23.45
CA PHE A 30 -1.80 -16.43 -23.48
C PHE A 30 -2.36 -17.04 -24.75
N LEU A 31 -3.63 -17.45 -24.72
CA LEU A 31 -4.36 -17.81 -25.94
C LEU A 31 -4.52 -16.58 -26.84
N LYS A 32 -4.49 -16.76 -28.16
CA LYS A 32 -4.68 -15.66 -29.13
C LYS A 32 -5.97 -14.85 -28.89
N LYS A 33 -7.04 -15.51 -28.40
CA LYS A 33 -8.33 -14.88 -28.10
C LYS A 33 -8.44 -14.22 -26.72
N THR A 34 -7.41 -14.32 -25.85
CA THR A 34 -7.46 -13.71 -24.52
C THR A 34 -7.58 -12.19 -24.61
N LYS A 35 -8.59 -11.64 -23.93
CA LYS A 35 -8.80 -10.19 -23.80
C LYS A 35 -8.06 -9.67 -22.56
N PHE A 36 -7.36 -8.55 -22.73
CA PHE A 36 -6.56 -7.93 -21.64
C PHE A 36 -7.28 -6.71 -21.09
N ILE A 37 -7.46 -6.67 -19.77
CA ILE A 37 -7.97 -5.53 -19.01
C ILE A 37 -6.82 -5.04 -18.14
N THR A 38 -6.23 -3.91 -18.53
CA THR A 38 -5.01 -3.40 -17.87
C THR A 38 -5.17 -1.94 -17.47
N GLY A 39 -4.38 -1.53 -16.47
CA GLY A 39 -4.34 -0.13 -16.02
C GLY A 39 -5.02 0.08 -14.66
N PHE A 40 -4.62 1.16 -13.99
CA PHE A 40 -5.13 1.50 -12.65
C PHE A 40 -6.63 1.79 -12.62
N GLU A 41 -7.17 2.28 -13.70
CA GLU A 41 -8.60 2.54 -13.88
C GLU A 41 -9.45 1.28 -13.70
N ASN A 42 -8.85 0.11 -13.95
CA ASN A 42 -9.48 -1.20 -13.81
C ASN A 42 -9.18 -1.87 -12.46
N SER A 43 -8.57 -1.14 -11.52
CA SER A 43 -8.20 -1.68 -10.21
C SER A 43 -9.42 -2.09 -9.39
N ILE A 44 -9.31 -3.23 -8.70
CA ILE A 44 -10.34 -3.69 -7.77
C ILE A 44 -10.26 -2.86 -6.49
N ILE A 45 -11.19 -1.93 -6.35
CA ILE A 45 -11.34 -1.05 -5.18
C ILE A 45 -12.60 -1.44 -4.41
N GLN A 46 -12.53 -1.45 -3.09
CA GLN A 46 -13.67 -1.79 -2.25
C GLN A 46 -14.85 -0.84 -2.52
N LYS A 47 -16.04 -1.38 -2.83
CA LYS A 47 -17.25 -0.61 -3.17
C LYS A 47 -17.53 0.52 -2.17
N LYS A 48 -17.34 0.29 -0.87
CA LYS A 48 -17.54 1.29 0.18
C LYS A 48 -16.66 2.54 0.04
N TYR A 49 -15.51 2.47 -0.67
CA TYR A 49 -14.64 3.64 -0.83
C TYR A 49 -15.19 4.68 -1.81
N PHE A 50 -16.03 4.27 -2.75
CA PHE A 50 -16.63 5.19 -3.71
C PHE A 50 -17.54 6.22 -3.03
N SER A 51 -18.34 5.81 -2.03
CA SER A 51 -19.17 6.72 -1.26
C SER A 51 -18.38 7.64 -0.31
N LEU A 52 -17.14 7.25 0.01
CA LEU A 52 -16.30 7.99 0.95
C LEU A 52 -15.32 8.96 0.27
N LYS A 53 -15.07 8.80 -1.04
CA LYS A 53 -14.13 9.63 -1.81
C LYS A 53 -14.44 11.13 -1.72
N HIS A 54 -15.70 11.48 -1.59
CA HIS A 54 -16.19 12.88 -1.54
C HIS A 54 -16.30 13.45 -0.12
N LYS A 55 -16.10 12.64 0.92
CA LYS A 55 -16.12 13.14 2.30
C LYS A 55 -14.91 14.00 2.59
N LYS A 56 -15.14 15.21 3.05
CA LYS A 56 -14.07 16.13 3.47
C LYS A 56 -13.58 15.73 4.87
N PHE A 57 -12.33 15.37 4.98
CA PHE A 57 -11.62 15.16 6.24
C PHE A 57 -10.36 16.02 6.26
N LYS A 58 -9.94 16.44 7.45
CA LYS A 58 -8.66 17.11 7.61
C LYS A 58 -7.53 16.11 7.39
N LYS A 59 -6.81 16.24 6.27
CA LYS A 59 -5.64 15.43 5.93
C LYS A 59 -4.39 16.08 6.52
N ASP A 60 -4.09 15.80 7.76
CA ASP A 60 -2.97 16.41 8.49
C ASP A 60 -1.98 15.39 9.10
N LYS A 61 -2.25 14.10 8.95
CA LYS A 61 -1.49 13.04 9.60
C LYS A 61 -0.60 12.26 8.64
N ILE A 62 0.47 11.67 9.16
CA ILE A 62 1.38 10.82 8.40
C ILE A 62 1.01 9.36 8.65
N GLY A 63 0.66 8.64 7.58
CA GLY A 63 0.29 7.23 7.62
C GLY A 63 1.47 6.29 7.41
N PHE A 64 1.44 5.10 8.05
CA PHE A 64 2.42 4.03 7.86
C PHE A 64 1.72 2.69 7.68
N PHE A 65 2.08 1.96 6.61
CA PHE A 65 1.63 0.59 6.36
C PHE A 65 2.66 -0.23 5.58
N PHE A 66 3.24 -1.23 6.18
CA PHE A 66 4.28 -2.06 5.55
C PHE A 66 3.82 -3.50 5.23
N GLY A 67 2.52 -3.67 5.04
CA GLY A 67 1.93 -4.95 4.62
C GLY A 67 1.26 -5.73 5.74
N ALA A 68 0.53 -6.79 5.35
CA ALA A 68 -0.27 -7.59 6.28
C ALA A 68 0.58 -8.32 7.32
N THR A 69 1.75 -8.79 6.93
CA THR A 69 2.69 -9.53 7.80
C THR A 69 3.81 -8.66 8.35
N ASP A 70 4.21 -7.62 7.62
CA ASP A 70 5.39 -6.78 7.93
C ASP A 70 6.63 -7.60 8.33
N SER A 71 7.02 -8.53 7.46
CA SER A 71 8.05 -9.56 7.73
C SER A 71 9.42 -9.01 8.14
N LYS A 72 9.68 -7.73 7.90
CA LYS A 72 10.94 -7.03 8.26
C LYS A 72 10.78 -6.11 9.46
N SER A 73 9.63 -6.15 10.15
CA SER A 73 9.32 -5.33 11.33
C SER A 73 9.49 -3.83 11.08
N LEU A 74 9.16 -3.37 9.86
CA LEU A 74 9.35 -1.97 9.48
C LEU A 74 8.47 -1.04 10.31
N THR A 75 7.23 -1.43 10.62
CA THR A 75 6.35 -0.65 11.50
C THR A 75 6.99 -0.42 12.88
N LEU A 76 7.51 -1.49 13.50
CA LEU A 76 8.15 -1.40 14.82
C LEU A 76 9.42 -0.53 14.78
N LYS A 77 10.24 -0.70 13.73
CA LYS A 77 11.46 0.11 13.54
C LYS A 77 11.13 1.58 13.37
N THR A 78 10.12 1.89 12.55
CA THR A 78 9.64 3.27 12.32
C THR A 78 9.20 3.91 13.63
N ILE A 79 8.34 3.24 14.41
CA ILE A 79 7.84 3.76 15.68
C ILE A 79 9.01 4.05 16.63
N LYS A 80 9.98 3.12 16.74
CA LYS A 80 11.16 3.33 17.59
C LYS A 80 11.99 4.55 17.15
N LYS A 81 12.15 4.78 15.85
CA LYS A 81 12.82 5.99 15.33
C LYS A 81 12.00 7.25 15.65
N LEU A 82 10.69 7.23 15.42
CA LEU A 82 9.81 8.37 15.67
C LEU A 82 9.72 8.75 17.16
N LEU A 83 9.78 7.79 18.06
CA LEU A 83 9.82 8.03 19.51
C LEU A 83 11.10 8.78 19.94
N LYS A 84 12.20 8.62 19.20
CA LYS A 84 13.45 9.36 19.46
C LYS A 84 13.42 10.79 18.89
N ILE A 85 12.59 11.03 17.86
CA ILE A 85 12.45 12.35 17.24
C ILE A 85 11.38 13.11 18.02
N ASN A 86 11.82 14.02 18.89
CA ASN A 86 10.90 14.83 19.71
C ASN A 86 10.24 15.96 18.90
N ASN A 87 9.57 15.63 17.79
CA ASN A 87 8.81 16.58 17.00
C ASN A 87 7.35 16.61 17.50
N SER A 88 6.99 17.68 18.18
CA SER A 88 5.73 17.80 18.91
C SER A 88 4.49 17.98 18.05
N LYS A 89 4.63 18.34 16.77
CA LYS A 89 3.50 18.80 15.93
C LYS A 89 2.88 17.71 15.03
N LEU A 90 3.54 16.56 14.82
CA LEU A 90 3.07 15.54 13.91
C LEU A 90 2.32 14.42 14.64
N GLU A 91 1.21 14.01 14.09
CA GLU A 91 0.46 12.81 14.48
C GLU A 91 0.61 11.72 13.42
N TYR A 92 0.67 10.48 13.88
CA TYR A 92 0.99 9.31 13.06
C TYR A 92 -0.14 8.31 13.07
N LEU A 93 -0.55 7.86 11.89
CA LEU A 93 -1.53 6.80 11.71
C LEU A 93 -0.78 5.50 11.41
N ILE A 94 -0.88 4.55 12.29
CA ILE A 94 -0.24 3.24 12.11
C ILE A 94 -1.32 2.23 11.71
N PHE A 95 -1.25 1.74 10.49
CA PHE A 95 -2.12 0.67 10.05
C PHE A 95 -1.45 -0.68 10.31
N LEU A 96 -1.99 -1.45 11.23
CA LEU A 96 -1.45 -2.79 11.56
C LEU A 96 -2.10 -3.85 10.70
N GLY A 97 -1.27 -4.55 9.95
CA GLY A 97 -1.67 -5.74 9.22
C GLY A 97 -2.16 -6.84 10.14
N THR A 98 -3.05 -7.69 9.63
CA THR A 98 -3.71 -8.76 10.42
C THR A 98 -2.71 -9.72 11.04
N TYR A 99 -1.66 -10.04 10.31
CA TYR A 99 -0.64 -11.03 10.68
C TYR A 99 0.69 -10.40 11.14
N ASN A 100 0.66 -9.12 11.54
CA ASN A 100 1.87 -8.45 12.03
C ASN A 100 2.29 -9.07 13.36
N ARG A 101 3.46 -9.73 13.36
CA ARG A 101 4.01 -10.45 14.55
C ARG A 101 4.39 -9.52 15.70
N ASP A 102 4.69 -8.24 15.43
CA ASP A 102 5.09 -7.26 16.44
C ASP A 102 3.90 -6.49 17.02
N LYS A 103 2.66 -6.89 16.70
CA LYS A 103 1.43 -6.15 17.02
C LYS A 103 1.32 -5.76 18.49
N ASN A 104 1.54 -6.72 19.42
CA ASN A 104 1.42 -6.45 20.86
C ASN A 104 2.48 -5.46 21.31
N LYS A 105 3.72 -5.63 20.86
CA LYS A 105 4.85 -4.74 21.15
C LYS A 105 4.62 -3.32 20.63
N ILE A 106 4.04 -3.19 19.42
CA ILE A 106 3.69 -1.89 18.84
C ILE A 106 2.62 -1.21 19.69
N ILE A 107 1.55 -1.93 20.06
CA ILE A 107 0.46 -1.38 20.87
C ILE A 107 0.99 -0.90 22.22
N GLU A 108 1.83 -1.68 22.86
CA GLU A 108 2.43 -1.32 24.15
C GLU A 108 3.29 -0.05 24.05
N LEU A 109 4.20 0.01 23.08
CA LEU A 109 5.07 1.17 22.86
C LEU A 109 4.30 2.46 22.57
N THR A 110 3.14 2.35 21.93
CA THR A 110 2.34 3.52 21.52
C THR A 110 1.24 3.90 22.51
N LYS A 111 0.87 3.02 23.44
CA LYS A 111 -0.26 3.16 24.37
C LYS A 111 -0.27 4.50 25.14
N LYS A 112 0.89 4.96 25.59
CA LYS A 112 1.02 6.21 26.37
C LYS A 112 1.29 7.45 25.51
N ASN A 113 1.47 7.29 24.19
CA ASN A 113 1.81 8.40 23.32
C ASN A 113 0.64 8.74 22.36
N LYS A 114 -0.10 9.79 22.69
CA LYS A 114 -1.30 10.24 21.96
C LYS A 114 -1.03 10.62 20.49
N LYS A 115 0.24 10.76 20.07
CA LYS A 115 0.61 11.04 18.68
C LYS A 115 0.41 9.84 17.76
N PHE A 116 0.34 8.61 18.28
CA PHE A 116 0.15 7.39 17.48
C PHE A 116 -1.28 6.91 17.55
N LEU A 117 -1.96 6.92 16.42
CA LEU A 117 -3.30 6.36 16.26
C LEU A 117 -3.20 5.02 15.55
N ILE A 118 -3.60 3.95 16.22
CA ILE A 118 -3.48 2.57 15.70
C ILE A 118 -4.78 2.15 15.02
N TYR A 119 -4.68 1.84 13.73
CA TYR A 119 -5.74 1.23 12.92
C TYR A 119 -5.49 -0.26 12.77
N LYS A 120 -6.45 -1.08 13.15
CA LYS A 120 -6.41 -2.54 12.98
C LYS A 120 -7.21 -2.93 11.74
N SER A 121 -6.68 -3.85 10.93
CA SER A 121 -7.30 -4.33 9.68
C SER A 121 -8.60 -5.10 9.94
N LYS A 122 -9.68 -4.49 10.41
CA LYS A 122 -10.93 -5.24 10.60
C LYS A 122 -12.16 -4.70 9.87
N LYS A 123 -12.45 -3.45 9.81
CA LYS A 123 -13.70 -2.99 9.16
C LYS A 123 -13.63 -1.58 8.58
N ASN A 124 -12.71 -0.73 8.98
CA ASN A 124 -12.77 0.68 8.63
C ASN A 124 -11.41 1.29 8.24
N ASN A 125 -10.80 0.72 7.17
CA ASN A 125 -9.53 1.21 6.62
C ASN A 125 -9.68 2.59 5.97
N SER A 126 -10.90 2.99 5.67
CA SER A 126 -11.19 4.26 5.00
C SER A 126 -10.74 5.48 5.81
N GLU A 127 -10.93 5.47 7.13
CA GLU A 127 -10.54 6.60 7.97
C GLU A 127 -9.02 6.81 7.95
N PHE A 128 -8.23 5.75 7.90
CA PHE A 128 -6.79 5.84 7.71
C PHE A 128 -6.44 6.66 6.46
N PHE A 129 -7.06 6.35 5.30
CA PHE A 129 -6.82 7.08 4.06
C PHE A 129 -7.36 8.52 4.13
N LEU A 130 -8.56 8.71 4.67
CA LEU A 130 -9.21 10.01 4.71
C LEU A 130 -8.46 11.03 5.58
N ARG A 131 -7.72 10.57 6.60
CA ARG A 131 -6.94 11.43 7.52
C ARG A 131 -5.46 11.53 7.14
N SER A 132 -4.97 10.67 6.24
CA SER A 132 -3.57 10.72 5.82
C SER A 132 -3.31 11.85 4.83
N LYS A 133 -2.36 12.72 5.16
CA LYS A 133 -1.76 13.70 4.24
C LYS A 133 -0.71 13.04 3.35
N PHE A 134 0.07 12.15 3.94
CA PHE A 134 1.16 11.42 3.29
C PHE A 134 1.24 10.01 3.88
N ILE A 135 1.66 9.03 3.08
CA ILE A 135 1.78 7.65 3.53
C ILE A 135 3.16 7.06 3.19
N PHE A 136 3.82 6.50 4.19
CA PHE A 136 4.95 5.60 3.99
C PHE A 136 4.42 4.16 3.94
N CYS A 137 4.68 3.43 2.87
CA CYS A 137 4.16 2.07 2.72
C CYS A 137 5.08 1.15 1.93
N SER A 138 4.84 -0.16 2.04
CA SER A 138 5.47 -1.11 1.14
C SER A 138 4.89 -1.00 -0.28
N SER A 139 5.72 -1.32 -1.29
CA SER A 139 5.33 -1.31 -2.70
C SER A 139 4.46 -2.52 -3.05
N GLY A 140 3.26 -2.56 -2.51
CA GLY A 140 2.27 -3.62 -2.72
C GLY A 140 0.90 -3.08 -3.15
N TYR A 141 -0.11 -3.96 -3.24
CA TYR A 141 -1.47 -3.65 -3.70
C TYR A 141 -2.18 -2.53 -2.92
N PHE A 142 -1.79 -2.29 -1.68
CA PHE A 142 -2.26 -1.15 -0.88
C PHE A 142 -2.11 0.19 -1.61
N ASN A 143 -1.14 0.32 -2.52
CA ASN A 143 -0.97 1.53 -3.32
C ASN A 143 -2.17 1.82 -4.24
N LEU A 144 -2.93 0.81 -4.67
CA LEU A 144 -4.12 1.03 -5.49
C LEU A 144 -5.19 1.81 -4.70
N GLU A 145 -5.43 1.42 -3.44
CA GLU A 145 -6.36 2.12 -2.55
C GLU A 145 -5.85 3.53 -2.25
N ARG A 146 -4.57 3.69 -1.93
CA ARG A 146 -3.95 5.00 -1.70
C ARG A 146 -4.09 5.93 -2.91
N ILE A 147 -3.83 5.43 -4.13
CA ILE A 147 -3.96 6.19 -5.38
C ILE A 147 -5.42 6.61 -5.59
N PHE A 148 -6.37 5.71 -5.32
CA PHE A 148 -7.80 6.01 -5.38
C PHE A 148 -8.16 7.22 -4.49
N PHE A 149 -7.61 7.31 -3.28
CA PHE A 149 -7.79 8.45 -2.37
C PHE A 149 -6.87 9.66 -2.66
N LYS A 150 -6.07 9.62 -3.73
CA LYS A 150 -5.14 10.67 -4.16
C LYS A 150 -4.20 11.12 -3.03
N ILE A 151 -3.53 10.19 -2.38
CA ILE A 151 -2.60 10.46 -1.27
C ILE A 151 -1.16 10.25 -1.76
N SER A 152 -0.30 11.26 -1.57
CA SER A 152 1.14 11.14 -1.85
C SER A 152 1.81 10.13 -0.94
N SER A 153 2.85 9.47 -1.41
CA SER A 153 3.56 8.46 -0.63
C SER A 153 5.05 8.38 -0.95
N SER A 154 5.76 7.78 -0.01
CA SER A 154 7.09 7.20 -0.21
C SER A 154 6.99 5.69 0.01
N ASN A 155 7.53 4.93 -0.91
CA ASN A 155 7.43 3.49 -0.90
C ASN A 155 8.73 2.81 -0.49
N ILE A 156 8.62 1.60 0.07
CA ILE A 156 9.74 0.73 0.41
C ILE A 156 9.49 -0.63 -0.19
N TYR A 157 10.48 -1.18 -0.88
CA TYR A 157 10.38 -2.54 -1.40
C TYR A 157 11.20 -3.54 -0.56
N ILE A 158 10.66 -4.75 -0.40
CA ILE A 158 11.24 -5.84 0.38
C ILE A 158 11.77 -6.94 -0.55
N ASN A 159 11.20 -7.07 -1.74
CA ASN A 159 11.55 -8.09 -2.73
C ASN A 159 11.50 -7.52 -4.15
N GLN A 160 11.97 -8.30 -5.13
CA GLN A 160 12.11 -7.87 -6.52
C GLN A 160 10.75 -7.50 -7.16
N ASN A 161 9.69 -8.21 -6.83
CA ASN A 161 8.35 -7.90 -7.36
C ASN A 161 7.89 -6.51 -6.91
N GLN A 162 8.07 -6.22 -5.63
CA GLN A 162 7.77 -4.90 -5.07
C GLN A 162 8.67 -3.81 -5.65
N LYS A 163 9.95 -4.11 -5.92
CA LYS A 163 10.87 -3.17 -6.57
C LYS A 163 10.35 -2.76 -7.94
N SER A 164 10.00 -3.73 -8.78
CA SER A 164 9.48 -3.47 -10.14
C SER A 164 8.21 -2.64 -10.10
N PHE A 165 7.26 -3.01 -9.25
CA PHE A 165 6.02 -2.26 -9.10
C PHE A 165 6.24 -0.85 -8.54
N GLY A 166 7.06 -0.70 -7.50
CA GLY A 166 7.35 0.61 -6.92
C GLY A 166 8.06 1.53 -7.92
N ASN A 167 9.01 1.01 -8.72
CA ASN A 167 9.65 1.78 -9.78
C ASN A 167 8.66 2.21 -10.87
N PHE A 168 7.70 1.36 -11.20
CA PHE A 168 6.61 1.74 -12.09
C PHE A 168 5.77 2.90 -11.51
N LEU A 169 5.48 2.88 -10.21
CA LEU A 169 4.76 3.97 -9.55
C LEU A 169 5.55 5.29 -9.58
N VAL A 170 6.87 5.24 -9.35
CA VAL A 170 7.75 6.44 -9.45
C VAL A 170 7.75 6.99 -10.88
N LYS A 171 7.96 6.13 -11.89
CA LYS A 171 7.96 6.53 -13.30
C LYS A 171 6.68 7.24 -13.72
N ASN A 172 5.54 6.83 -13.15
CA ASN A 172 4.24 7.42 -13.42
C ASN A 172 3.84 8.54 -12.44
N LYS A 173 4.77 9.04 -11.64
CA LYS A 173 4.55 10.11 -10.64
C LYS A 173 3.42 9.80 -9.64
N LEU A 174 3.23 8.52 -9.32
CA LEU A 174 2.22 8.04 -8.37
C LEU A 174 2.76 7.83 -6.96
N THR A 175 4.06 7.93 -6.79
CA THR A 175 4.77 7.97 -5.50
C THR A 175 6.04 8.81 -5.66
N GLU A 176 6.54 9.38 -4.57
CA GLU A 176 7.74 10.23 -4.58
C GLU A 176 9.01 9.40 -4.87
N ASN A 177 9.10 8.23 -4.24
CA ASN A 177 10.26 7.34 -4.37
C ASN A 177 9.91 5.88 -4.07
N ASN A 178 10.86 4.98 -4.30
CA ASN A 178 10.78 3.56 -4.00
C ASN A 178 12.13 3.09 -3.44
N LEU A 179 12.29 3.18 -2.12
CA LEU A 179 13.53 2.91 -1.41
C LEU A 179 13.72 1.41 -1.14
N SER A 180 14.95 0.99 -1.08
CA SER A 180 15.30 -0.32 -0.50
C SER A 180 15.20 -0.28 1.04
N ILE A 181 15.15 -1.46 1.67
CA ILE A 181 15.20 -1.53 3.14
C ILE A 181 16.49 -0.93 3.71
N LYS A 182 17.58 -0.96 2.95
CA LYS A 182 18.88 -0.41 3.40
C LYS A 182 18.87 1.11 3.44
N GLU A 183 18.10 1.74 2.55
CA GLU A 183 17.95 3.20 2.47
C GLU A 183 16.92 3.76 3.46
N TYR A 184 16.08 2.89 4.04
CA TYR A 184 15.08 3.22 5.05
C TYR A 184 15.65 3.12 6.47
#